data_ed09e64eab26a1636c6ce78c63e0d72c
#
_entry.id   ed09e64eab26a1636c6ce78c63e0d72c
#
_cell.length_a   1.000
_cell.length_b   1.000
_cell.length_c   1.000
_cell.angle_alpha   90.00
_cell.angle_beta   90.00
_cell.angle_gamma   90.00
#
_symmetry.space_group_name_H-M   'P 1'
#
loop_
_entity.id
_entity.type
_entity.pdbx_description
1 polymer ?
#
loop_
_entity_poly.entity_id
_entity_poly.type
_entity_poly.pdbx_seq_one_letter_code
_entity_poly.pdbx_strand_id
1 'polypeptide(L)'
;MTSRYALFRWNRQLAENAGFPADLQPQWNVAPGARVLMLREENGARHADLARWGLTPAWLKDLSRTPAHARTETIVEQPMFRDAFAQRRCLLPANGFYEWLGVRKRPHWVSGGGLICFAGVWEAYPVEGHTYYSVAMLTQAAGDMRRPLILDLQEQAQWLSNETPAARLLELLQLPQARLRVQALANFVNDPACNGPECLTPA
;
A
#
# COMPACT_ATOMS: atom_id res chain seq x y z
N MET A 1 -1.87 -13.26 4.12
CA MET A 1 -2.10 -11.97 3.43
C MET A 1 -1.63 -10.86 4.35
N THR A 2 -0.79 -9.97 3.87
CA THR A 2 -0.32 -8.80 4.65
C THR A 2 -1.51 -7.91 4.99
N SER A 3 -1.87 -7.83 6.25
CA SER A 3 -3.02 -7.04 6.74
C SER A 3 -2.62 -5.85 7.59
N ARG A 4 -1.33 -5.63 7.82
CA ARG A 4 -0.77 -4.54 8.62
C ARG A 4 0.55 -4.06 8.06
N TYR A 5 0.78 -2.76 8.09
CA TYR A 5 2.07 -2.16 7.78
C TYR A 5 2.33 -0.92 8.65
N ALA A 6 3.50 -0.31 8.51
CA ALA A 6 3.82 0.91 9.22
C ALA A 6 4.51 1.94 8.31
N LEU A 7 4.15 3.21 8.54
CA LEU A 7 4.83 4.39 8.01
C LEU A 7 5.06 5.36 9.17
N PHE A 8 6.25 5.35 9.77
CA PHE A 8 6.56 6.14 10.95
C PHE A 8 7.80 7.02 10.79
N ARG A 9 8.57 6.80 9.70
CA ARG A 9 9.77 7.57 9.40
C ARG A 9 9.92 7.78 7.91
N TRP A 10 10.15 9.01 7.51
CA TRP A 10 10.42 9.41 6.12
C TRP A 10 11.50 10.48 6.07
N ASN A 11 12.16 10.60 4.93
CA ASN A 11 13.13 11.64 4.69
C ASN A 11 12.40 12.97 4.42
N ARG A 12 12.86 14.07 5.04
CA ARG A 12 12.26 15.40 4.88
C ARG A 12 12.26 15.85 3.41
N GLN A 13 13.36 15.68 2.71
CA GLN A 13 13.46 16.05 1.29
C GLN A 13 12.46 15.28 0.41
N LEU A 14 12.27 13.97 0.68
CA LEU A 14 11.26 13.17 -0.01
C LEU A 14 9.86 13.70 0.29
N ALA A 15 9.58 14.04 1.53
CA ALA A 15 8.29 14.57 1.94
C ALA A 15 7.98 15.91 1.26
N GLU A 16 8.94 16.81 1.22
CA GLU A 16 8.82 18.11 0.55
C GLU A 16 8.63 17.95 -0.96
N ASN A 17 9.45 17.11 -1.61
CA ASN A 17 9.38 16.88 -3.06
C ASN A 17 8.08 16.17 -3.51
N ALA A 18 7.53 15.30 -2.66
CA ALA A 18 6.30 14.56 -2.94
C ALA A 18 5.04 15.25 -2.40
N GLY A 19 5.20 16.41 -1.71
CA GLY A 19 4.07 17.16 -1.15
C GLY A 19 3.34 16.44 -0.03
N PHE A 20 4.06 15.74 0.86
CA PHE A 20 3.42 15.06 2.00
C PHE A 20 2.61 16.05 2.83
N PRO A 21 1.42 15.67 3.32
CA PRO A 21 0.65 16.51 4.22
C PRO A 21 1.49 16.95 5.43
N ALA A 22 1.45 18.24 5.77
CA ALA A 22 2.27 18.79 6.88
C ALA A 22 1.89 18.21 8.24
N ASP A 23 0.65 17.74 8.39
CA ASP A 23 0.09 17.12 9.58
C ASP A 23 0.18 15.58 9.58
N LEU A 24 0.90 14.99 8.62
CA LEU A 24 1.10 13.54 8.55
C LEU A 24 1.78 13.03 9.83
N GLN A 25 1.09 12.17 10.55
CA GLN A 25 1.59 11.57 11.79
C GLN A 25 2.18 10.18 11.53
N PRO A 26 3.22 9.79 12.30
CA PRO A 26 3.72 8.42 12.29
C PRO A 26 2.61 7.40 12.60
N GLN A 27 2.57 6.35 11.80
CA GLN A 27 1.63 5.23 11.94
C GLN A 27 2.41 3.93 12.05
N TRP A 28 2.28 3.25 13.18
CA TRP A 28 3.06 2.04 13.50
C TRP A 28 2.27 0.75 13.25
N ASN A 29 0.94 0.82 13.17
CA ASN A 29 0.08 -0.36 13.12
C ASN A 29 -1.14 -0.13 12.20
N VAL A 30 -0.87 0.20 10.94
CA VAL A 30 -1.90 0.52 9.95
C VAL A 30 -2.63 -0.75 9.52
N ALA A 31 -3.95 -0.73 9.63
CA ALA A 31 -4.85 -1.81 9.20
C ALA A 31 -5.80 -1.35 8.08
N PRO A 32 -6.41 -2.28 7.33
CA PRO A 32 -7.50 -1.95 6.41
C PRO A 32 -8.58 -1.09 7.07
N GLY A 33 -9.08 -0.10 6.34
CA GLY A 33 -10.01 0.90 6.83
C GLY A 33 -9.36 2.18 7.35
N ALA A 34 -8.07 2.18 7.69
CA ALA A 34 -7.33 3.36 8.12
C ALA A 34 -7.11 4.36 6.96
N ARG A 35 -6.84 5.61 7.32
CA ARG A 35 -6.32 6.62 6.38
C ARG A 35 -4.82 6.41 6.21
N VAL A 36 -4.38 6.35 4.96
CA VAL A 36 -3.01 6.04 4.57
C VAL A 36 -2.49 7.08 3.58
N LEU A 37 -1.18 7.31 3.60
CA LEU A 37 -0.53 8.13 2.61
C LEU A 37 -0.51 7.41 1.27
N MET A 38 -0.96 8.10 0.22
CA MET A 38 -0.98 7.65 -1.16
C MET A 38 -0.18 8.64 -2.00
N LEU A 39 0.75 8.14 -2.81
CA LEU A 39 1.43 8.92 -3.84
C LEU A 39 0.87 8.55 -5.21
N ARG A 40 0.44 9.53 -5.97
CA ARG A 40 -0.08 9.35 -7.34
C ARG A 40 0.54 10.37 -8.29
N GLU A 41 0.38 10.15 -9.57
CA GLU A 41 0.75 11.11 -10.60
C GLU A 41 -0.50 11.56 -11.36
N GLU A 42 -0.60 12.85 -11.58
CA GLU A 42 -1.66 13.46 -12.37
C GLU A 42 -1.07 14.62 -13.18
N ASN A 43 -1.28 14.61 -14.50
CA ASN A 43 -0.73 15.63 -15.41
C ASN A 43 0.79 15.82 -15.31
N GLY A 44 1.53 14.72 -15.08
CA GLY A 44 3.00 14.74 -14.93
C GLY A 44 3.49 15.29 -13.57
N ALA A 45 2.59 15.64 -12.67
CA ALA A 45 2.94 16.08 -11.31
C ALA A 45 2.64 14.98 -10.27
N ARG A 46 3.50 14.86 -9.28
CA ARG A 46 3.27 13.96 -8.14
C ARG A 46 2.42 14.64 -7.08
N HIS A 47 1.46 13.90 -6.56
CA HIS A 47 0.56 14.32 -5.49
C HIS A 47 0.63 13.33 -4.35
N ALA A 48 0.58 13.85 -3.14
CA ALA A 48 0.50 13.07 -1.92
C ALA A 48 -0.84 13.36 -1.22
N ASP A 49 -1.68 12.37 -1.16
CA ASP A 49 -3.02 12.47 -0.60
C ASP A 49 -3.21 11.45 0.53
N LEU A 50 -4.16 11.72 1.42
CA LEU A 50 -4.63 10.72 2.38
C LEU A 50 -5.83 9.98 1.81
N ALA A 51 -5.71 8.67 1.69
CA ALA A 51 -6.75 7.79 1.16
C ALA A 51 -7.18 6.74 2.19
N ARG A 52 -8.42 6.27 2.11
CA ARG A 52 -8.88 5.13 2.92
C ARG A 52 -8.34 3.83 2.33
N TRP A 53 -7.73 2.99 3.14
CA TRP A 53 -7.30 1.66 2.72
C TRP A 53 -8.49 0.70 2.65
N GLY A 54 -9.08 0.60 1.49
CA GLY A 54 -10.30 -0.14 1.15
C GLY A 54 -10.96 0.52 -0.04
N LEU A 55 -10.74 -0.03 -1.26
CA LEU A 55 -11.14 0.58 -2.52
C LEU A 55 -12.66 0.79 -2.59
N THR A 56 -13.06 1.99 -2.95
CA THR A 56 -14.47 2.39 -3.01
C THR A 56 -14.72 3.15 -4.32
N PRO A 57 -14.95 2.45 -5.44
CA PRO A 57 -15.35 3.07 -6.69
C PRO A 57 -16.70 3.81 -6.54
N ALA A 58 -16.89 4.89 -7.30
CA ALA A 58 -18.11 5.71 -7.22
C ALA A 58 -19.41 4.94 -7.51
N TRP A 59 -19.34 3.85 -8.28
CA TRP A 59 -20.48 2.97 -8.57
C TRP A 59 -20.80 1.96 -7.48
N LEU A 60 -19.94 1.80 -6.45
CA LEU A 60 -20.10 0.80 -5.39
C LEU A 60 -21.21 1.25 -4.42
N LYS A 61 -22.30 0.47 -4.40
CA LYS A 61 -23.45 0.73 -3.51
C LYS A 61 -23.28 0.14 -2.11
N ASP A 62 -22.63 -1.02 -2.03
CA ASP A 62 -22.42 -1.75 -0.77
C ASP A 62 -21.04 -1.43 -0.19
N LEU A 63 -20.97 -0.44 0.69
CA LEU A 63 -19.73 0.00 1.33
C LEU A 63 -19.16 -0.99 2.35
N SER A 64 -19.85 -2.08 2.66
CA SER A 64 -19.30 -3.18 3.46
C SER A 64 -18.26 -4.00 2.66
N ARG A 65 -18.28 -3.88 1.34
CA ARG A 65 -17.41 -4.61 0.40
C ARG A 65 -16.32 -3.72 -0.19
N THR A 66 -15.50 -3.12 0.65
CA THR A 66 -14.38 -2.28 0.22
C THR A 66 -13.06 -3.07 0.30
N PRO A 67 -12.61 -3.73 -0.80
CA PRO A 67 -11.43 -4.57 -0.77
C PRO A 67 -10.17 -3.75 -0.50
N ALA A 68 -9.42 -4.15 0.51
CA ALA A 68 -8.13 -3.53 0.85
C ALA A 68 -6.98 -4.01 -0.06
N HIS A 69 -7.15 -5.15 -0.74
CA HIS A 69 -6.11 -5.77 -1.54
C HIS A 69 -6.64 -6.17 -2.92
N ALA A 70 -5.79 -5.97 -3.93
CA ALA A 70 -5.96 -6.51 -5.28
C ALA A 70 -4.89 -7.56 -5.55
N ARG A 71 -5.25 -8.66 -6.20
CA ARG A 71 -4.30 -9.71 -6.59
C ARG A 71 -3.70 -9.39 -7.94
N THR A 72 -2.37 -9.42 -8.05
CA THR A 72 -1.68 -9.17 -9.32
C THR A 72 -2.13 -10.10 -10.42
N GLU A 73 -2.48 -11.33 -10.08
CA GLU A 73 -2.87 -12.39 -11.02
C GLU A 73 -4.23 -12.13 -11.71
N THR A 74 -5.10 -11.35 -11.10
CA THR A 74 -6.48 -11.16 -11.58
C THR A 74 -6.92 -9.70 -11.72
N ILE A 75 -6.05 -8.74 -11.40
CA ILE A 75 -6.39 -7.31 -11.34
C ILE A 75 -6.94 -6.77 -12.65
N VAL A 76 -6.42 -7.26 -13.78
CA VAL A 76 -6.82 -6.83 -15.13
C VAL A 76 -8.19 -7.33 -15.55
N GLU A 77 -8.68 -8.42 -14.93
CA GLU A 77 -9.93 -9.07 -15.29
C GLU A 77 -11.08 -8.66 -14.38
N GLN A 78 -10.76 -8.32 -13.11
CA GLN A 78 -11.79 -8.02 -12.11
C GLN A 78 -12.40 -6.63 -12.31
N PRO A 79 -13.72 -6.49 -12.47
CA PRO A 79 -14.39 -5.20 -12.65
C PRO A 79 -14.12 -4.20 -11.54
N MET A 80 -13.86 -4.69 -10.32
CA MET A 80 -13.53 -3.86 -9.16
C MET A 80 -12.23 -3.07 -9.33
N PHE A 81 -11.26 -3.59 -10.09
CA PHE A 81 -9.90 -3.07 -10.12
C PHE A 81 -9.41 -2.67 -11.52
N ARG A 82 -9.94 -3.26 -12.60
CA ARG A 82 -9.38 -3.14 -13.95
C ARG A 82 -9.28 -1.69 -14.43
N ASP A 83 -10.29 -0.86 -14.15
CA ASP A 83 -10.33 0.53 -14.59
C ASP A 83 -9.36 1.40 -13.77
N ALA A 84 -9.26 1.12 -12.47
CA ALA A 84 -8.25 1.74 -11.60
C ALA A 84 -6.83 1.30 -11.98
N PHE A 85 -6.62 0.02 -12.31
CA PHE A 85 -5.33 -0.46 -12.82
C PHE A 85 -4.91 0.23 -14.13
N ALA A 86 -5.84 0.45 -15.04
CA ALA A 86 -5.54 1.08 -16.31
C ALA A 86 -5.13 2.57 -16.16
N GLN A 87 -5.75 3.32 -15.23
CA GLN A 87 -5.68 4.78 -15.21
C GLN A 87 -5.30 5.40 -13.85
N ARG A 88 -5.52 4.71 -12.74
CA ARG A 88 -5.41 5.25 -11.39
C ARG A 88 -4.52 4.38 -10.51
N ARG A 89 -3.25 4.36 -10.88
CA ARG A 89 -2.21 3.67 -10.14
C ARG A 89 -1.59 4.60 -9.11
N CYS A 90 -1.17 4.05 -7.99
CA CYS A 90 -0.55 4.80 -6.90
C CYS A 90 0.52 3.98 -6.19
N LEU A 91 1.22 4.63 -5.27
CA LEU A 91 2.17 4.02 -4.37
C LEU A 91 1.73 4.25 -2.93
N LEU A 92 1.96 3.25 -2.10
CA LEU A 92 1.78 3.34 -0.64
C LEU A 92 3.15 3.23 0.01
N PRO A 93 3.72 4.35 0.49
CA PRO A 93 5.00 4.34 1.19
C PRO A 93 4.89 3.61 2.53
N ALA A 94 5.94 2.87 2.88
CA ALA A 94 6.02 2.13 4.13
C ALA A 94 7.47 1.98 4.61
N ASN A 95 7.68 1.83 5.91
CA ASN A 95 8.96 1.39 6.45
C ASN A 95 9.06 -0.13 6.48
N GLY A 96 7.93 -0.82 6.39
CA GLY A 96 7.80 -2.27 6.34
C GLY A 96 6.39 -2.72 6.65
N PHE A 97 6.20 -4.00 6.79
CA PHE A 97 4.90 -4.62 7.06
C PHE A 97 5.02 -5.79 8.04
N TYR A 98 3.90 -6.23 8.56
CA TYR A 98 3.84 -7.31 9.52
C TYR A 98 3.34 -8.60 8.88
N GLU A 99 3.98 -9.71 9.27
CA GLU A 99 3.56 -11.07 8.92
C GLU A 99 3.46 -11.92 10.18
N TRP A 100 2.46 -12.79 10.23
CA TRP A 100 2.26 -13.74 11.31
C TRP A 100 2.71 -15.12 10.84
N LEU A 101 3.92 -15.52 11.27
CA LEU A 101 4.61 -16.71 10.78
C LEU A 101 4.55 -17.87 11.79
N GLY A 102 4.78 -19.08 11.26
CA GLY A 102 4.82 -20.32 12.03
C GLY A 102 3.45 -20.78 12.53
N VAL A 103 3.43 -21.92 13.19
CA VAL A 103 2.20 -22.55 13.71
C VAL A 103 1.47 -21.65 14.73
N ARG A 104 2.24 -20.96 15.56
CA ARG A 104 1.70 -20.05 16.60
C ARG A 104 1.33 -18.68 16.09
N LYS A 105 1.48 -18.40 14.79
CA LYS A 105 1.20 -17.09 14.18
C LYS A 105 1.85 -15.92 14.94
N ARG A 106 3.15 -16.04 15.23
CA ARG A 106 3.89 -14.96 15.87
C ARG A 106 4.13 -13.79 14.92
N PRO A 107 4.04 -12.54 15.39
CA PRO A 107 4.29 -11.39 14.54
C PRO A 107 5.77 -11.28 14.18
N HIS A 108 6.03 -10.89 12.94
CA HIS A 108 7.35 -10.60 12.41
C HIS A 108 7.30 -9.28 11.66
N TRP A 109 8.34 -8.49 11.81
CA TRP A 109 8.58 -7.30 11.00
C TRP A 109 9.32 -7.66 9.72
N VAL A 110 8.80 -7.21 8.60
CA VAL A 110 9.38 -7.46 7.27
C VAL A 110 9.72 -6.11 6.63
N SER A 111 11.02 -5.85 6.35
CA SER A 111 11.46 -4.55 5.87
C SER A 111 12.67 -4.61 4.94
N GLY A 112 12.84 -3.58 4.12
CA GLY A 112 14.00 -3.38 3.26
C GLY A 112 15.16 -2.61 3.94
N GLY A 113 14.99 -2.18 5.18
CA GLY A 113 15.97 -1.34 5.90
C GLY A 113 15.86 0.16 5.59
N GLY A 114 14.98 0.57 4.69
CA GLY A 114 14.63 1.95 4.33
C GLY A 114 13.15 2.08 4.00
N LEU A 115 12.79 3.19 3.37
CA LEU A 115 11.45 3.37 2.84
C LEU A 115 11.25 2.47 1.63
N ILE A 116 10.16 1.73 1.62
CA ILE A 116 9.69 0.90 0.50
C ILE A 116 8.35 1.43 0.01
N CYS A 117 8.01 1.15 -1.25
CA CYS A 117 6.72 1.54 -1.81
C CYS A 117 5.96 0.32 -2.31
N PHE A 118 4.74 0.14 -1.83
CA PHE A 118 3.84 -0.86 -2.36
C PHE A 118 3.10 -0.31 -3.58
N ALA A 119 2.94 -1.12 -4.61
CA ALA A 119 2.03 -0.81 -5.70
C ALA A 119 0.58 -0.81 -5.20
N GLY A 120 -0.19 0.16 -5.65
CA GLY A 120 -1.59 0.31 -5.34
C GLY A 120 -2.39 0.80 -6.54
N VAL A 121 -3.71 0.70 -6.43
CA VAL A 121 -4.67 1.35 -7.30
C VAL A 121 -5.63 2.17 -6.45
N TRP A 122 -6.16 3.26 -6.99
CA TRP A 122 -7.00 4.19 -6.24
C TRP A 122 -8.28 4.55 -6.96
N GLU A 123 -9.24 5.01 -6.20
CA GLU A 123 -10.52 5.56 -6.68
C GLU A 123 -10.83 6.86 -5.97
N ALA A 124 -11.56 7.73 -6.68
CA ALA A 124 -12.12 8.95 -6.15
C ALA A 124 -13.63 8.78 -5.97
N TYR A 125 -14.15 9.14 -4.81
CA TYR A 125 -15.57 9.11 -4.50
C TYR A 125 -16.03 10.53 -4.15
N PRO A 126 -16.74 11.22 -5.05
CA PRO A 126 -17.23 12.57 -4.79
C PRO A 126 -18.47 12.53 -3.90
N VAL A 127 -18.47 13.33 -2.83
CA VAL A 127 -19.62 13.53 -1.92
C VAL A 127 -19.72 15.00 -1.56
N GLU A 128 -20.83 15.65 -1.89
CA GLU A 128 -21.15 17.03 -1.46
C GLU A 128 -20.01 18.04 -1.66
N GLY A 129 -19.34 17.97 -2.82
CA GLY A 129 -18.23 18.87 -3.18
C GLY A 129 -16.87 18.47 -2.60
N HIS A 130 -16.79 17.40 -1.82
CA HIS A 130 -15.55 16.80 -1.35
C HIS A 130 -15.20 15.55 -2.15
N THR A 131 -13.91 15.33 -2.40
CA THR A 131 -13.41 14.10 -3.01
C THR A 131 -12.72 13.24 -1.97
N TYR A 132 -13.26 12.05 -1.76
CA TYR A 132 -12.68 11.04 -0.88
C TYR A 132 -11.87 10.05 -1.71
N TYR A 133 -10.60 9.87 -1.36
CA TYR A 133 -9.74 8.90 -2.01
C TYR A 133 -9.77 7.58 -1.25
N SER A 134 -9.71 6.49 -2.01
CA SER A 134 -9.61 5.13 -1.48
C SER A 134 -8.60 4.33 -2.30
N VAL A 135 -7.94 3.37 -1.64
CA VAL A 135 -6.87 2.57 -2.26
C VAL A 135 -7.03 1.08 -2.00
N ALA A 136 -6.57 0.26 -2.93
CA ALA A 136 -6.27 -1.14 -2.71
C ALA A 136 -4.78 -1.39 -2.95
N MET A 137 -4.13 -2.09 -2.03
CA MET A 137 -2.75 -2.53 -2.15
C MET A 137 -2.66 -3.75 -3.06
N LEU A 138 -1.72 -3.77 -4.00
CA LEU A 138 -1.46 -4.96 -4.81
C LEU A 138 -0.69 -6.00 -4.00
N THR A 139 -1.10 -7.24 -4.15
CA THR A 139 -0.44 -8.39 -3.53
C THR A 139 -0.16 -9.47 -4.54
N GLN A 140 0.96 -10.14 -4.40
CA GLN A 140 1.40 -11.28 -5.20
C GLN A 140 1.59 -12.54 -4.33
N ALA A 141 1.58 -13.71 -4.94
CA ALA A 141 1.83 -14.97 -4.26
C ALA A 141 3.25 -15.03 -3.70
N ALA A 142 3.42 -15.56 -2.50
CA ALA A 142 4.69 -15.76 -1.80
C ALA A 142 4.64 -17.07 -1.02
N GLY A 143 4.80 -18.21 -1.71
CA GLY A 143 4.52 -19.53 -1.15
C GLY A 143 3.04 -19.63 -0.74
N ASP A 144 2.79 -20.08 0.49
CA ASP A 144 1.43 -20.20 1.06
C ASP A 144 0.83 -18.86 1.50
N MET A 145 1.56 -17.77 1.35
CA MET A 145 1.14 -16.43 1.76
C MET A 145 1.04 -15.47 0.58
N ARG A 146 0.62 -14.28 0.88
CA ARG A 146 0.64 -13.16 -0.07
C ARG A 146 1.37 -11.99 0.53
N ARG A 147 2.25 -11.37 -0.26
CA ARG A 147 3.02 -10.18 0.10
C ARG A 147 2.66 -9.00 -0.78
N PRO A 148 2.86 -7.77 -0.33
CA PRO A 148 2.73 -6.60 -1.17
C PRO A 148 3.65 -6.67 -2.39
N LEU A 149 3.19 -6.17 -3.53
CA LEU A 149 4.05 -5.90 -4.68
C LEU A 149 4.87 -4.66 -4.36
N ILE A 150 6.18 -4.83 -4.21
CA ILE A 150 7.12 -3.74 -3.86
C ILE A 150 7.87 -3.34 -5.12
N LEU A 151 7.94 -2.04 -5.37
CA LEU A 151 8.56 -1.46 -6.54
C LEU A 151 9.83 -0.69 -6.17
N ASP A 152 10.89 -0.86 -6.94
CA ASP A 152 12.07 0.00 -6.88
C ASP A 152 11.81 1.38 -7.49
N LEU A 153 12.78 2.30 -7.43
CA LEU A 153 12.58 3.68 -7.91
C LEU A 153 12.24 3.78 -9.40
N GLN A 154 12.84 2.93 -10.23
CA GLN A 154 12.57 2.91 -11.67
C GLN A 154 11.18 2.33 -11.96
N GLU A 155 10.84 1.25 -11.29
CA GLU A 155 9.53 0.60 -11.38
C GLU A 155 8.41 1.51 -10.87
N GLN A 156 8.66 2.29 -9.80
CA GLN A 156 7.71 3.29 -9.29
C GLN A 156 7.38 4.36 -10.32
N ALA A 157 8.39 4.89 -11.03
CA ALA A 157 8.17 5.87 -12.08
C ALA A 157 7.33 5.30 -13.22
N GLN A 158 7.64 4.08 -13.66
CA GLN A 158 6.87 3.37 -14.69
C GLN A 158 5.44 3.05 -14.23
N TRP A 159 5.28 2.65 -12.97
CA TRP A 159 3.97 2.33 -12.41
C TRP A 159 3.04 3.54 -12.35
N LEU A 160 3.55 4.71 -11.98
CA LEU A 160 2.75 5.93 -11.85
C LEU A 160 2.41 6.56 -13.20
N SER A 161 3.31 6.47 -14.19
CA SER A 161 3.12 7.10 -15.50
C SER A 161 1.98 6.47 -16.30
N ASN A 162 1.06 7.29 -16.78
CA ASN A 162 0.00 6.87 -17.69
C ASN A 162 0.49 6.63 -19.12
N GLU A 163 1.73 6.99 -19.43
CA GLU A 163 2.38 6.72 -20.71
C GLU A 163 3.04 5.34 -20.78
N THR A 164 3.14 4.64 -19.63
CA THR A 164 3.73 3.30 -19.60
C THR A 164 2.88 2.32 -20.39
N PRO A 165 3.45 1.61 -21.38
CA PRO A 165 2.72 0.66 -22.20
C PRO A 165 2.09 -0.45 -21.36
N ALA A 166 0.90 -0.93 -21.76
CA ALA A 166 0.17 -1.98 -21.07
C ALA A 166 1.03 -3.26 -20.89
N ALA A 167 1.82 -3.64 -21.89
CA ALA A 167 2.74 -4.79 -21.79
C ALA A 167 3.72 -4.61 -20.62
N ARG A 168 4.29 -3.41 -20.45
CA ARG A 168 5.21 -3.14 -19.33
C ARG A 168 4.50 -3.17 -17.98
N LEU A 169 3.28 -2.64 -17.90
CA LEU A 169 2.48 -2.76 -16.67
C LEU A 169 2.21 -4.22 -16.30
N LEU A 170 1.95 -5.08 -17.26
CA LEU A 170 1.76 -6.53 -17.02
C LEU A 170 3.06 -7.20 -16.54
N GLU A 171 4.22 -6.80 -17.06
CA GLU A 171 5.52 -7.29 -16.55
C GLU A 171 5.74 -6.86 -15.09
N LEU A 172 5.40 -5.61 -14.71
CA LEU A 172 5.51 -5.14 -13.33
C LEU A 172 4.67 -5.97 -12.36
N LEU A 173 3.52 -6.51 -12.79
CA LEU A 173 2.70 -7.41 -11.97
C LEU A 173 3.37 -8.76 -11.67
N GLN A 174 4.38 -9.13 -12.45
CA GLN A 174 5.08 -10.44 -12.37
C GLN A 174 6.49 -10.32 -11.77
N LEU A 175 6.83 -9.16 -11.21
CA LEU A 175 8.13 -8.95 -10.58
C LEU A 175 8.39 -10.01 -9.48
N PRO A 176 9.65 -10.44 -9.33
CA PRO A 176 10.00 -11.36 -8.25
C PRO A 176 9.80 -10.70 -6.89
N GLN A 177 9.63 -11.52 -5.86
CA GLN A 177 9.53 -11.04 -4.49
C GLN A 177 10.79 -10.26 -4.10
N ALA A 178 10.61 -9.05 -3.56
CA ALA A 178 11.70 -8.27 -3.02
C ALA A 178 12.44 -9.02 -1.89
N ARG A 179 13.75 -8.91 -1.85
CA ARG A 179 14.56 -9.46 -0.75
C ARG A 179 14.44 -8.55 0.47
N LEU A 180 13.83 -9.07 1.51
CA LEU A 180 13.52 -8.34 2.73
C LEU A 180 14.10 -9.04 3.95
N ARG A 181 14.39 -8.26 4.98
CA ARG A 181 14.77 -8.77 6.31
C ARG A 181 13.51 -9.11 7.08
N VAL A 182 13.58 -10.22 7.83
CA VAL A 182 12.48 -10.69 8.67
C VAL A 182 12.99 -10.76 10.11
N GLN A 183 12.30 -10.11 11.04
CA GLN A 183 12.64 -10.05 12.46
C GLN A 183 11.43 -10.45 13.29
N ALA A 184 11.61 -11.40 14.19
CA ALA A 184 10.56 -11.78 15.14
C ALA A 184 10.27 -10.65 16.12
N LEU A 185 8.99 -10.47 16.47
CA LEU A 185 8.52 -9.39 17.33
C LEU A 185 7.79 -9.95 18.56
N ALA A 186 7.79 -9.15 19.63
CA ALA A 186 6.85 -9.29 20.73
C ALA A 186 5.42 -9.00 20.28
N ASN A 187 4.43 -9.37 21.09
CA ASN A 187 3.02 -9.40 20.67
C ASN A 187 2.30 -8.03 20.67
N PHE A 188 2.98 -6.92 20.91
CA PHE A 188 2.36 -5.60 21.01
C PHE A 188 1.53 -5.23 19.77
N VAL A 189 2.01 -5.54 18.57
CA VAL A 189 1.31 -5.27 17.33
C VAL A 189 -0.01 -6.03 17.16
N ASN A 190 -0.25 -7.06 17.98
CA ASN A 190 -1.52 -7.80 17.95
C ASN A 190 -2.68 -6.97 18.51
N ASP A 191 -2.39 -6.03 19.40
CA ASP A 191 -3.39 -5.08 19.88
C ASP A 191 -3.63 -4.00 18.79
N PRO A 192 -4.84 -3.89 18.24
CA PRO A 192 -5.17 -2.86 17.26
C PRO A 192 -5.03 -1.42 17.79
N ALA A 193 -5.10 -1.21 19.09
CA ALA A 193 -4.95 0.09 19.72
C ALA A 193 -3.47 0.51 19.87
N CYS A 194 -2.55 -0.45 19.81
CA CYS A 194 -1.12 -0.18 19.86
C CYS A 194 -0.68 0.51 18.56
N ASN A 195 -0.21 1.75 18.65
CA ASN A 195 0.26 2.55 17.51
C ASN A 195 1.50 3.37 17.89
N GLY A 196 2.49 2.73 18.47
CA GLY A 196 3.75 3.34 18.88
C GLY A 196 4.95 2.44 18.55
N PRO A 197 6.18 2.90 18.90
CA PRO A 197 7.41 2.18 18.59
C PRO A 197 7.48 0.79 19.25
N GLU A 198 6.70 0.53 20.29
CA GLU A 198 6.58 -0.77 20.94
C GLU A 198 6.08 -1.87 19.99
N CYS A 199 5.37 -1.50 18.91
CA CYS A 199 4.97 -2.45 17.87
C CYS A 199 6.16 -3.16 17.20
N LEU A 200 7.36 -2.58 17.27
CA LEU A 200 8.59 -3.14 16.70
C LEU A 200 9.54 -3.73 17.75
N THR A 201 9.08 -3.91 18.99
CA THR A 201 9.88 -4.56 20.03
C THR A 201 10.26 -5.98 19.61
N PRO A 202 11.56 -6.34 19.56
CA PRO A 202 12.00 -7.71 19.26
C PRO A 202 11.47 -8.74 20.26
N ALA A 203 11.29 -9.99 19.78
CA ALA A 203 10.86 -11.13 20.61
C ALA A 203 11.99 -11.66 21.47
#